data_519418ac9a069b7029d1a81e04e35472
#
_entry.id   519418ac9a069b7029d1a81e04e35472
#
_cell.length_a   1.000
_cell.length_b   1.000
_cell.length_c   1.000
_cell.angle_alpha   90.00
_cell.angle_beta   90.00
_cell.angle_gamma   90.00
#
_symmetry.space_group_name_H-M   'P 1'
#
loop_
_entity.id
_entity.type
_entity.pdbx_description
1 polymer ?
#
loop_
_entity_poly.entity_id
_entity_poly.type
_entity_poly.pdbx_seq_one_letter_code
_entity_poly.pdbx_strand_id
1 'polypeptide(L)'
;VIIGSKMRLSVLKQDHFAYEENTVLDVVLMGHEELYGIKKEQEMLYSKPDATTEDFDRAGELTDRIEELNGWTAETDAEILLNGLGVTPDLHYKLMSELNEGTKVKVLLAQTLFGNPDILLLDEPTNGLDLKAVKWLEDFLMDFDATVIVVSHDRHFLNKVCTHIADIDYGKVNMYVGNYDFWYESNQLMLTLVNNKNSLLMLLNQNKQLLEKNN
;
A
#
# COMPACT_ATOMS: atom_id res chain seq x y z
N VAL A 1 0.16 12.56 -12.91
CA VAL A 1 -0.95 12.27 -11.98
C VAL A 1 -1.17 13.52 -11.15
N ILE A 2 -2.40 14.02 -11.08
CA ILE A 2 -2.74 15.18 -10.23
C ILE A 2 -3.52 14.60 -9.05
N ILE A 3 -2.94 14.74 -7.85
CA ILE A 3 -3.58 14.35 -6.59
C ILE A 3 -4.15 15.62 -5.97
N GLY A 4 -5.38 15.57 -5.44
CA GLY A 4 -6.00 16.70 -4.77
C GLY A 4 -5.14 17.18 -3.59
N SER A 5 -5.01 18.49 -3.40
CA SER A 5 -4.10 19.13 -2.42
C SER A 5 -4.36 18.76 -0.95
N LYS A 6 -5.48 18.08 -0.67
CA LYS A 6 -5.85 17.62 0.67
C LYS A 6 -5.77 16.10 0.82
N MET A 7 -5.44 15.36 -0.26
CA MET A 7 -5.37 13.91 -0.22
C MET A 7 -3.96 13.46 0.17
N ARG A 8 -3.90 12.53 1.11
CA ARG A 8 -2.65 11.94 1.56
C ARG A 8 -2.38 10.64 0.79
N LEU A 9 -1.23 10.61 0.11
CA LEU A 9 -0.71 9.44 -0.59
C LEU A 9 0.33 8.74 0.29
N SER A 10 0.18 7.45 0.48
CA SER A 10 1.20 6.60 1.11
C SER A 10 1.71 5.56 0.12
N VAL A 11 3.02 5.34 0.13
CA VAL A 11 3.70 4.43 -0.80
C VAL A 11 4.61 3.50 -0.02
N LEU A 12 4.50 2.20 -0.23
CA LEU A 12 5.40 1.23 0.38
C LEU A 12 6.81 1.41 -0.16
N LYS A 13 7.71 1.88 0.72
CA LYS A 13 9.13 2.09 0.39
C LYS A 13 9.90 0.78 0.59
N GLN A 14 10.81 0.48 -0.33
CA GLN A 14 11.65 -0.72 -0.27
C GLN A 14 13.03 -0.48 0.36
N ASP A 15 13.32 0.76 0.81
CA ASP A 15 14.58 1.08 1.46
C ASP A 15 14.55 0.70 2.96
N HIS A 16 15.07 -0.48 3.26
CA HIS A 16 15.09 -1.04 4.60
C HIS A 16 16.12 -0.39 5.54
N PHE A 17 16.98 0.47 5.01
CA PHE A 17 18.09 1.09 5.76
C PHE A 17 17.85 2.57 6.10
N ALA A 18 16.75 3.16 5.59
CA ALA A 18 16.48 4.59 5.73
C ALA A 18 16.27 5.07 7.18
N TYR A 19 15.97 4.16 8.12
CA TYR A 19 15.52 4.50 9.47
C TYR A 19 16.29 3.80 10.59
N GLU A 20 17.51 3.40 10.36
CA GLU A 20 18.31 2.56 11.29
C GLU A 20 18.49 3.15 12.70
N GLU A 21 18.51 4.48 12.81
CA GLU A 21 18.69 5.22 14.07
C GLU A 21 17.36 5.52 14.80
N ASN A 22 16.22 5.16 14.20
CA ASN A 22 14.90 5.42 14.77
C ASN A 22 14.35 4.18 15.48
N THR A 23 13.47 4.39 16.46
CA THR A 23 12.75 3.28 17.07
C THR A 23 11.66 2.77 16.12
N VAL A 24 11.29 1.51 16.28
CA VAL A 24 10.23 0.86 15.50
C VAL A 24 8.92 1.68 15.53
N LEU A 25 8.52 2.13 16.72
CA LEU A 25 7.31 2.91 16.90
C LEU A 25 7.41 4.27 16.22
N ASP A 26 8.54 4.99 16.37
CA ASP A 26 8.77 6.27 15.69
C ASP A 26 8.68 6.12 14.16
N VAL A 27 9.24 5.05 13.60
CA VAL A 27 9.19 4.79 12.15
C VAL A 27 7.74 4.65 11.67
N VAL A 28 6.89 3.95 12.40
CA VAL A 28 5.47 3.84 12.04
C VAL A 28 4.79 5.21 12.11
N LEU A 29 5.01 5.98 13.17
CA LEU A 29 4.44 7.31 13.34
C LEU A 29 4.86 8.30 12.24
N MET A 30 6.10 8.17 11.69
CA MET A 30 6.58 8.95 10.54
C MET A 30 5.75 8.70 9.26
N GLY A 31 4.92 7.65 9.19
CA GLY A 31 3.97 7.42 8.11
C GLY A 31 2.94 8.53 7.96
N HIS A 32 2.70 9.33 9.02
CA HIS A 32 1.92 10.55 8.97
C HIS A 32 2.82 11.77 9.26
N GLU A 33 3.51 12.26 8.24
CA GLU A 33 4.57 13.28 8.36
C GLU A 33 4.12 14.54 9.12
N GLU A 34 2.91 15.07 8.81
CA GLU A 34 2.37 16.24 9.48
C GLU A 34 2.18 15.99 10.98
N LEU A 35 1.50 14.90 11.35
CA LEU A 35 1.25 14.55 12.75
C LEU A 35 2.55 14.32 13.53
N TYR A 36 3.48 13.58 12.92
CA TYR A 36 4.77 13.32 13.54
C TYR A 36 5.57 14.61 13.78
N GLY A 37 5.62 15.51 12.79
CA GLY A 37 6.29 16.79 12.89
C GLY A 37 5.70 17.67 14.00
N ILE A 38 4.37 17.74 14.08
CA ILE A 38 3.64 18.51 15.11
C ILE A 38 3.92 17.95 16.51
N LYS A 39 3.87 16.62 16.69
CA LYS A 39 4.17 16.00 17.99
C LYS A 39 5.61 16.26 18.42
N LYS A 40 6.58 16.17 17.50
CA LYS A 40 7.99 16.47 17.79
C LYS A 40 8.23 17.95 18.11
N GLU A 41 7.58 18.88 17.40
CA GLU A 41 7.64 20.31 17.71
C GLU A 41 7.08 20.57 19.11
N GLN A 42 5.93 20.01 19.45
CA GLN A 42 5.31 20.16 20.75
C GLN A 42 6.19 19.62 21.88
N GLU A 43 6.79 18.43 21.70
CA GLU A 43 7.73 17.81 22.66
C GLU A 43 8.95 18.71 22.88
N MET A 44 9.52 19.29 21.81
CA MET A 44 10.62 20.25 21.92
C MET A 44 10.23 21.51 22.68
N LEU A 45 9.05 22.07 22.46
CA LEU A 45 8.58 23.26 23.16
C LEU A 45 8.42 23.01 24.66
N TYR A 46 7.83 21.87 25.04
CA TYR A 46 7.67 21.51 26.46
C TYR A 46 8.98 21.14 27.15
N SER A 47 10.01 20.69 26.42
CA SER A 47 11.30 20.32 26.98
C SER A 47 12.27 21.50 27.18
N LYS A 48 11.93 22.71 26.69
CA LYS A 48 12.76 23.92 26.86
C LYS A 48 12.83 24.34 28.33
N PRO A 49 14.02 24.49 28.92
CA PRO A 49 14.16 24.94 30.32
C PRO A 49 13.68 26.38 30.54
N ASP A 50 13.70 27.23 29.50
CA ASP A 50 13.39 28.64 29.47
C ASP A 50 12.23 28.95 28.51
N ALA A 51 11.22 28.10 28.51
CA ALA A 51 10.03 28.28 27.67
C ALA A 51 9.33 29.60 27.95
N THR A 52 9.05 30.34 26.89
CA THR A 52 8.35 31.62 26.93
C THR A 52 6.83 31.45 26.87
N THR A 53 6.08 32.52 27.12
CA THR A 53 4.62 32.53 26.94
C THR A 53 4.24 32.17 25.48
N GLU A 54 5.02 32.67 24.51
CA GLU A 54 4.83 32.37 23.08
C GLU A 54 5.04 30.90 22.76
N ASP A 55 6.02 30.23 23.42
CA ASP A 55 6.24 28.80 23.29
C ASP A 55 5.02 28.00 23.81
N PHE A 56 4.41 28.43 24.90
CA PHE A 56 3.21 27.79 25.45
C PHE A 56 1.97 28.04 24.57
N ASP A 57 1.80 29.25 24.03
CA ASP A 57 0.72 29.57 23.09
C ASP A 57 0.85 28.71 21.84
N ARG A 58 2.07 28.57 21.29
CA ARG A 58 2.35 27.69 20.15
C ARG A 58 2.09 26.21 20.46
N ALA A 59 2.49 25.73 21.63
CA ALA A 59 2.20 24.36 22.06
C ALA A 59 0.69 24.10 22.19
N GLY A 60 -0.09 25.11 22.57
CA GLY A 60 -1.56 25.09 22.59
C GLY A 60 -2.14 24.90 21.18
N GLU A 61 -1.71 25.74 20.21
CA GLU A 61 -2.13 25.58 18.78
C GLU A 61 -1.81 24.20 18.23
N LEU A 62 -0.64 23.65 18.57
CA LEU A 62 -0.24 22.30 18.16
C LEU A 62 -1.13 21.22 18.79
N THR A 63 -1.58 21.44 20.04
CA THR A 63 -2.52 20.54 20.72
C THR A 63 -3.84 20.44 19.96
N ASP A 64 -4.41 21.58 19.57
CA ASP A 64 -5.65 21.62 18.78
C ASP A 64 -5.47 20.89 17.44
N ARG A 65 -4.31 21.09 16.81
CA ARG A 65 -4.01 20.41 15.54
C ARG A 65 -3.82 18.89 15.69
N ILE A 66 -3.20 18.44 16.79
CA ILE A 66 -3.10 17.00 17.13
C ILE A 66 -4.49 16.39 17.30
N GLU A 67 -5.43 17.10 17.94
CA GLU A 67 -6.81 16.65 18.12
C GLU A 67 -7.53 16.53 16.77
N GLU A 68 -7.43 17.53 15.89
CA GLU A 68 -8.00 17.51 14.54
C GLU A 68 -7.50 16.31 13.70
N LEU A 69 -6.24 15.91 13.89
CA LEU A 69 -5.62 14.78 13.20
C LEU A 69 -5.81 13.44 13.91
N ASN A 70 -6.63 13.37 14.95
CA ASN A 70 -6.81 12.19 15.83
C ASN A 70 -5.49 11.66 16.42
N GLY A 71 -4.53 12.55 16.67
CA GLY A 71 -3.17 12.20 17.06
C GLY A 71 -3.00 11.68 18.49
N TRP A 72 -4.06 11.72 19.33
CA TRP A 72 -4.02 11.18 20.69
C TRP A 72 -3.97 9.64 20.72
N THR A 73 -4.54 8.97 19.71
CA THR A 73 -4.51 7.50 19.59
C THR A 73 -3.36 7.00 18.72
N ALA A 74 -2.56 7.89 18.17
CA ALA A 74 -1.54 7.57 17.17
C ALA A 74 -0.58 6.44 17.58
N GLU A 75 -0.10 6.43 18.82
CA GLU A 75 0.77 5.37 19.32
C GLU A 75 0.05 4.03 19.44
N THR A 76 -1.17 4.04 19.98
CA THR A 76 -2.01 2.84 20.06
C THR A 76 -2.33 2.29 18.66
N ASP A 77 -2.66 3.17 17.72
CA ASP A 77 -2.95 2.77 16.33
C ASP A 77 -1.70 2.17 15.65
N ALA A 78 -0.53 2.77 15.88
CA ALA A 78 0.75 2.23 15.40
C ALA A 78 1.06 0.85 16.02
N GLU A 79 0.82 0.67 17.33
CA GLU A 79 0.97 -0.62 18.01
C GLU A 79 0.02 -1.69 17.48
N ILE A 80 -1.23 -1.33 17.15
CA ILE A 80 -2.20 -2.25 16.54
C ILE A 80 -1.69 -2.75 15.18
N LEU A 81 -1.17 -1.85 14.33
CA LEU A 81 -0.61 -2.22 13.04
C LEU A 81 0.62 -3.14 13.20
N LEU A 82 1.54 -2.79 14.10
CA LEU A 82 2.73 -3.59 14.38
C LEU A 82 2.37 -4.99 14.88
N ASN A 83 1.47 -5.09 15.87
CA ASN A 83 1.02 -6.36 16.42
C ASN A 83 0.31 -7.22 15.37
N GLY A 84 -0.53 -6.62 14.54
CA GLY A 84 -1.23 -7.29 13.45
C GLY A 84 -0.26 -7.92 12.44
N LEU A 85 0.82 -7.23 12.12
CA LEU A 85 1.91 -7.73 11.25
C LEU A 85 2.87 -8.69 11.98
N GLY A 86 2.63 -8.96 13.28
CA GLY A 86 3.43 -9.89 14.07
C GLY A 86 4.76 -9.30 14.57
N VAL A 87 4.86 -7.97 14.68
CA VAL A 87 5.95 -7.28 15.39
C VAL A 87 5.52 -7.12 16.84
N THR A 88 6.17 -7.88 17.73
CA THR A 88 5.78 -8.00 19.14
C THR A 88 6.13 -6.74 19.95
N PRO A 89 5.40 -6.42 21.05
CA PRO A 89 5.57 -5.20 21.84
C PRO A 89 6.99 -4.98 22.38
N ASP A 90 7.75 -6.03 22.64
CA ASP A 90 9.13 -5.96 23.09
C ASP A 90 10.09 -5.38 22.04
N LEU A 91 9.66 -5.30 20.77
CA LEU A 91 10.41 -4.73 19.67
C LEU A 91 10.05 -3.26 19.41
N HIS A 92 8.90 -2.76 19.86
CA HIS A 92 8.38 -1.43 19.50
C HIS A 92 9.32 -0.27 19.85
N TYR A 93 10.07 -0.40 20.94
CA TYR A 93 11.02 0.62 21.40
C TYR A 93 12.48 0.32 21.04
N LYS A 94 12.74 -0.76 20.29
CA LYS A 94 14.08 -1.05 19.77
C LYS A 94 14.38 -0.20 18.54
N LEU A 95 15.66 -0.01 18.25
CA LEU A 95 16.10 0.63 17.03
C LEU A 95 15.87 -0.29 15.83
N MET A 96 15.58 0.28 14.68
CA MET A 96 15.46 -0.47 13.43
C MET A 96 16.74 -1.26 13.10
N SER A 97 17.92 -0.74 13.44
CA SER A 97 19.20 -1.43 13.26
C SER A 97 19.32 -2.76 14.02
N GLU A 98 18.54 -2.94 15.10
CA GLU A 98 18.55 -4.17 15.92
C GLU A 98 17.64 -5.26 15.34
N LEU A 99 16.82 -4.94 14.32
CA LEU A 99 15.87 -5.86 13.72
C LEU A 99 16.48 -6.65 12.57
N ASN A 100 15.97 -7.87 12.36
CA ASN A 100 16.23 -8.60 11.13
C ASN A 100 15.45 -8.01 9.94
N GLU A 101 15.88 -8.28 8.71
CA GLU A 101 15.28 -7.72 7.48
C GLU A 101 13.77 -8.01 7.35
N GLY A 102 13.32 -9.23 7.65
CA GLY A 102 11.91 -9.59 7.60
C GLY A 102 11.05 -8.77 8.57
N THR A 103 11.56 -8.42 9.75
CA THR A 103 10.85 -7.55 10.69
C THR A 103 10.87 -6.10 10.23
N LYS A 104 11.97 -5.61 9.64
CA LYS A 104 12.04 -4.26 9.04
C LYS A 104 10.97 -4.06 7.96
N VAL A 105 10.80 -5.05 7.08
CA VAL A 105 9.71 -5.02 6.05
C VAL A 105 8.34 -4.83 6.68
N LYS A 106 8.03 -5.56 7.74
CA LYS A 106 6.76 -5.44 8.47
C LYS A 106 6.56 -4.05 9.08
N VAL A 107 7.63 -3.46 9.63
CA VAL A 107 7.59 -2.09 10.19
C VAL A 107 7.35 -1.05 9.10
N LEU A 108 8.01 -1.15 7.94
CA LEU A 108 7.79 -0.24 6.81
C LEU A 108 6.38 -0.39 6.21
N LEU A 109 5.84 -1.60 6.21
CA LEU A 109 4.45 -1.81 5.84
C LEU A 109 3.51 -1.14 6.86
N ALA A 110 3.73 -1.31 8.16
CA ALA A 110 2.97 -0.63 9.19
C ALA A 110 3.03 0.91 9.04
N GLN A 111 4.23 1.47 8.76
CA GLN A 111 4.43 2.88 8.45
C GLN A 111 3.54 3.34 7.29
N THR A 112 3.48 2.53 6.23
CA THR A 112 2.73 2.84 5.02
C THR A 112 1.21 2.85 5.25
N LEU A 113 0.73 1.92 6.10
CA LEU A 113 -0.69 1.80 6.46
C LEU A 113 -1.13 2.84 7.49
N PHE A 114 -0.18 3.45 8.23
CA PHE A 114 -0.47 4.31 9.37
C PHE A 114 -1.22 5.60 8.99
N GLY A 115 -2.17 5.95 9.84
CA GLY A 115 -2.92 7.22 9.80
C GLY A 115 -3.93 7.30 8.66
N ASN A 116 -4.43 6.19 8.11
CA ASN A 116 -5.50 6.10 7.12
C ASN A 116 -5.29 7.01 5.89
N PRO A 117 -4.30 6.73 5.01
CA PRO A 117 -4.09 7.50 3.79
C PRO A 117 -5.27 7.39 2.84
N ASP A 118 -5.55 8.46 2.06
CA ASP A 118 -6.61 8.47 1.04
C ASP A 118 -6.26 7.61 -0.18
N ILE A 119 -4.96 7.47 -0.46
CA ILE A 119 -4.42 6.65 -1.54
C ILE A 119 -3.25 5.84 -1.01
N LEU A 120 -3.30 4.53 -1.21
CA LEU A 120 -2.29 3.58 -0.78
C LEU A 120 -1.70 2.86 -2.00
N LEU A 121 -0.39 2.95 -2.18
CA LEU A 121 0.33 2.23 -3.23
C LEU A 121 1.21 1.15 -2.61
N LEU A 122 0.94 -0.10 -2.94
CA LEU A 122 1.64 -1.28 -2.43
C LEU A 122 2.29 -2.04 -3.58
N ASP A 123 3.61 -2.14 -3.55
CA ASP A 123 4.39 -2.95 -4.49
C ASP A 123 4.91 -4.18 -3.76
N GLU A 124 4.43 -5.37 -4.17
CA GLU A 124 4.73 -6.68 -3.59
C GLU A 124 4.61 -6.73 -2.05
N PRO A 125 3.47 -6.30 -1.46
CA PRO A 125 3.35 -6.12 0.00
C PRO A 125 3.38 -7.43 0.80
N THR A 126 3.22 -8.57 0.16
CA THR A 126 3.27 -9.90 0.80
C THR A 126 4.70 -10.45 0.91
N ASN A 127 5.67 -9.84 0.21
CA ASN A 127 7.06 -10.31 0.23
C ASN A 127 7.67 -10.21 1.64
N GLY A 128 8.24 -11.32 2.10
CA GLY A 128 8.88 -11.40 3.43
C GLY A 128 7.89 -11.50 4.60
N LEU A 129 6.58 -11.55 4.36
CA LEU A 129 5.56 -11.77 5.38
C LEU A 129 5.32 -13.28 5.62
N ASP A 130 5.07 -13.64 6.86
CA ASP A 130 4.53 -14.96 7.19
C ASP A 130 3.01 -15.03 6.92
N LEU A 131 2.46 -16.25 6.88
CA LEU A 131 1.05 -16.48 6.55
C LEU A 131 0.06 -15.73 7.47
N LYS A 132 0.43 -15.49 8.73
CA LYS A 132 -0.43 -14.76 9.66
C LYS A 132 -0.47 -13.27 9.33
N ALA A 133 0.70 -12.68 9.02
CA ALA A 133 0.81 -11.29 8.61
C ALA A 133 0.12 -11.05 7.25
N VAL A 134 0.26 -11.98 6.28
CA VAL A 134 -0.47 -11.91 5.00
C VAL A 134 -1.99 -11.90 5.24
N LYS A 135 -2.49 -12.86 6.04
CA LYS A 135 -3.92 -12.93 6.33
C LYS A 135 -4.43 -11.67 7.04
N TRP A 136 -3.67 -11.15 7.98
CA TRP A 136 -4.03 -9.91 8.66
C TRP A 136 -4.07 -8.72 7.67
N LEU A 137 -3.09 -8.64 6.76
CA LEU A 137 -3.05 -7.60 5.73
C LEU A 137 -4.25 -7.70 4.76
N GLU A 138 -4.63 -8.92 4.36
CA GLU A 138 -5.83 -9.16 3.56
C GLU A 138 -7.07 -8.60 4.25
N ASP A 139 -7.28 -9.00 5.52
CA ASP A 139 -8.45 -8.59 6.31
C ASP A 139 -8.42 -7.05 6.52
N PHE A 140 -7.26 -6.45 6.79
CA PHE A 140 -7.09 -5.00 6.91
C PHE A 140 -7.47 -4.25 5.62
N LEU A 141 -6.97 -4.72 4.46
CA LEU A 141 -7.23 -4.06 3.17
C LEU A 141 -8.69 -4.23 2.69
N MET A 142 -9.37 -5.29 3.10
CA MET A 142 -10.80 -5.48 2.82
C MET A 142 -11.69 -4.47 3.54
N ASP A 143 -11.28 -4.05 4.74
CA ASP A 143 -11.99 -3.06 5.57
C ASP A 143 -11.49 -1.62 5.31
N PHE A 144 -10.55 -1.43 4.38
CA PHE A 144 -9.93 -0.13 4.13
C PHE A 144 -10.76 0.72 3.17
N ASP A 145 -11.29 1.86 3.67
CA ASP A 145 -12.27 2.71 2.95
C ASP A 145 -11.66 3.65 1.89
N ALA A 146 -10.37 3.50 1.54
CA ALA A 146 -9.69 4.39 0.60
C ALA A 146 -9.26 3.69 -0.69
N THR A 147 -8.64 4.42 -1.61
CA THR A 147 -8.14 3.84 -2.86
C THR A 147 -6.84 3.08 -2.62
N VAL A 148 -6.85 1.78 -2.89
CA VAL A 148 -5.65 0.94 -2.81
C VAL A 148 -5.24 0.50 -4.20
N ILE A 149 -3.98 0.70 -4.56
CA ILE A 149 -3.37 0.16 -5.78
C ILE A 149 -2.28 -0.81 -5.35
N VAL A 150 -2.45 -2.08 -5.74
CA VAL A 150 -1.52 -3.17 -5.42
C VAL A 150 -0.89 -3.70 -6.68
N VAL A 151 0.43 -3.89 -6.66
CA VAL A 151 1.17 -4.70 -7.61
C VAL A 151 1.63 -5.96 -6.87
N SER A 152 1.27 -7.14 -7.35
CA SER A 152 1.69 -8.40 -6.72
C SER A 152 1.69 -9.57 -7.72
N HIS A 153 2.54 -10.54 -7.47
CA HIS A 153 2.54 -11.85 -8.14
C HIS A 153 1.73 -12.91 -7.38
N ASP A 154 1.29 -12.60 -6.17
CA ASP A 154 0.46 -13.49 -5.36
C ASP A 154 -1.01 -13.42 -5.80
N ARG A 155 -1.41 -14.42 -6.60
CA ARG A 155 -2.78 -14.51 -7.13
C ARG A 155 -3.84 -14.68 -6.04
N HIS A 156 -3.50 -15.39 -4.96
CA HIS A 156 -4.43 -15.60 -3.85
C HIS A 156 -4.71 -14.28 -3.15
N PHE A 157 -3.66 -13.51 -2.87
CA PHE A 157 -3.77 -12.19 -2.30
C PHE A 157 -4.60 -11.24 -3.20
N LEU A 158 -4.28 -11.17 -4.52
CA LEU A 158 -5.04 -10.34 -5.46
C LEU A 158 -6.51 -10.73 -5.54
N ASN A 159 -6.83 -12.03 -5.53
CA ASN A 159 -8.21 -12.52 -5.53
C ASN A 159 -8.99 -12.07 -4.29
N LYS A 160 -8.30 -11.98 -3.17
CA LYS A 160 -8.91 -11.63 -1.89
C LYS A 160 -9.20 -10.14 -1.77
N VAL A 161 -8.23 -9.29 -2.16
CA VAL A 161 -8.26 -7.84 -1.86
C VAL A 161 -8.73 -6.98 -3.04
N CYS A 162 -8.58 -7.46 -4.30
CA CYS A 162 -8.87 -6.62 -5.46
C CYS A 162 -10.34 -6.70 -5.89
N THR A 163 -10.93 -5.55 -6.13
CA THR A 163 -12.26 -5.37 -6.75
C THR A 163 -12.16 -5.05 -8.24
N HIS A 164 -10.99 -4.62 -8.69
CA HIS A 164 -10.69 -4.27 -10.08
C HIS A 164 -9.28 -4.74 -10.43
N ILE A 165 -9.08 -5.11 -11.69
CA ILE A 165 -7.76 -5.44 -12.24
C ILE A 165 -7.40 -4.41 -13.31
N ALA A 166 -6.23 -3.81 -13.19
CA ALA A 166 -5.63 -2.95 -14.21
C ALA A 166 -4.59 -3.76 -14.99
N ASP A 167 -4.90 -4.10 -16.23
CA ASP A 167 -4.01 -4.82 -17.13
C ASP A 167 -3.27 -3.84 -18.03
N ILE A 168 -1.94 -3.90 -18.01
CA ILE A 168 -1.07 -3.01 -18.80
C ILE A 168 -0.48 -3.83 -19.95
N ASP A 169 -1.01 -3.61 -21.14
CA ASP A 169 -0.57 -4.30 -22.35
C ASP A 169 -0.42 -3.32 -23.54
N TYR A 170 0.64 -3.48 -24.34
CA TYR A 170 0.97 -2.63 -25.50
C TYR A 170 0.86 -1.13 -25.22
N GLY A 171 1.29 -0.66 -24.04
CA GLY A 171 1.27 0.76 -23.66
C GLY A 171 -0.12 1.32 -23.37
N LYS A 172 -1.12 0.47 -23.17
CA LYS A 172 -2.48 0.81 -22.74
C LYS A 172 -2.80 0.19 -21.40
N VAL A 173 -3.64 0.88 -20.65
CA VAL A 173 -4.19 0.38 -19.39
C VAL A 173 -5.65 0.00 -19.63
N ASN A 174 -5.97 -1.28 -19.44
CA ASN A 174 -7.33 -1.78 -19.53
C ASN A 174 -7.82 -2.10 -18.12
N MET A 175 -8.98 -1.55 -17.75
CA MET A 175 -9.59 -1.77 -16.44
C MET A 175 -10.67 -2.86 -16.54
N TYR A 176 -10.62 -3.82 -15.64
CA TYR A 176 -11.59 -4.89 -15.51
C TYR A 176 -12.22 -4.85 -14.12
N VAL A 177 -13.53 -4.95 -14.05
CA VAL A 177 -14.26 -5.09 -12.79
C VAL A 177 -14.26 -6.57 -12.39
N GLY A 178 -13.88 -6.85 -11.15
CA GLY A 178 -13.76 -8.21 -10.62
C GLY A 178 -12.37 -8.49 -10.05
N ASN A 179 -12.21 -9.69 -9.51
CA ASN A 179 -10.94 -10.16 -8.96
C ASN A 179 -10.01 -10.74 -10.05
N TYR A 180 -8.85 -11.24 -9.63
CA TYR A 180 -7.85 -11.81 -10.53
C TYR A 180 -8.37 -13.01 -11.32
N ASP A 181 -9.10 -13.96 -10.70
CA ASP A 181 -9.60 -15.16 -11.36
C ASP A 181 -10.61 -14.80 -12.45
N PHE A 182 -11.54 -13.87 -12.17
CA PHE A 182 -12.49 -13.40 -13.16
C PHE A 182 -11.80 -12.74 -14.37
N TRP A 183 -10.80 -11.90 -14.12
CA TRP A 183 -9.99 -11.30 -15.18
C TRP A 183 -9.27 -12.39 -16.00
N TYR A 184 -8.63 -13.35 -15.32
CA TYR A 184 -7.86 -14.40 -15.97
C TYR A 184 -8.74 -15.29 -16.87
N GLU A 185 -9.89 -15.76 -16.39
CA GLU A 185 -10.85 -16.54 -17.15
C GLU A 185 -11.37 -15.76 -18.37
N SER A 186 -11.74 -14.50 -18.18
CA SER A 186 -12.21 -13.62 -19.26
C SER A 186 -11.14 -13.42 -20.34
N ASN A 187 -9.89 -13.24 -19.94
CA ASN A 187 -8.77 -13.07 -20.87
C ASN A 187 -8.48 -14.35 -21.64
N GLN A 188 -8.51 -15.53 -20.98
CA GLN A 188 -8.35 -16.83 -21.65
C GLN A 188 -9.46 -17.08 -22.68
N LEU A 189 -10.70 -16.73 -22.37
CA LEU A 189 -11.81 -16.84 -23.30
C LEU A 189 -11.59 -15.94 -24.54
N MET A 190 -11.18 -14.69 -24.32
CA MET A 190 -10.88 -13.75 -25.43
C MET A 190 -9.75 -14.27 -26.32
N LEU A 191 -8.66 -14.77 -25.76
CA LEU A 191 -7.55 -15.36 -26.52
C LEU A 191 -8.02 -16.55 -27.36
N THR A 192 -8.87 -17.41 -26.80
CA THR A 192 -9.45 -18.55 -27.52
C THR A 192 -10.31 -18.11 -28.70
N LEU A 193 -11.15 -17.08 -28.51
CA LEU A 193 -12.00 -16.52 -29.57
C LEU A 193 -11.16 -15.89 -30.68
N VAL A 194 -10.10 -15.14 -30.34
CA VAL A 194 -9.18 -14.54 -31.30
C VAL A 194 -8.46 -15.61 -32.12
N ASN A 195 -7.95 -16.67 -31.48
CA ASN A 195 -7.29 -17.77 -32.14
C ASN A 195 -8.22 -18.53 -33.09
N ASN A 196 -9.45 -18.79 -32.68
CA ASN A 196 -10.48 -19.41 -33.51
C ASN A 196 -10.84 -18.57 -34.75
N LYS A 197 -10.98 -17.25 -34.55
CA LYS A 197 -11.23 -16.30 -35.65
C LYS A 197 -10.06 -16.28 -36.65
N ASN A 198 -8.82 -16.25 -36.16
CA ASN A 198 -7.64 -16.29 -37.02
C ASN A 198 -7.52 -17.60 -37.81
N SER A 199 -7.81 -18.71 -37.18
CA SER A 199 -7.86 -20.03 -37.84
C SER A 199 -8.91 -20.09 -38.94
N LEU A 200 -10.11 -19.55 -38.69
CA LEU A 200 -11.18 -19.47 -39.71
C LEU A 200 -10.79 -18.57 -40.87
N LEU A 201 -10.16 -17.43 -40.63
CA LEU A 201 -9.66 -16.52 -41.67
C LEU A 201 -8.58 -17.20 -42.55
N MET A 202 -7.67 -17.98 -41.96
CA MET A 202 -6.68 -18.74 -42.70
C MET A 202 -7.32 -19.77 -43.62
N LEU A 203 -8.31 -20.51 -43.12
CA LEU A 203 -9.07 -21.48 -43.94
C LEU A 203 -9.83 -20.82 -45.09
N LEU A 204 -10.46 -19.70 -44.87
CA LEU A 204 -11.16 -18.93 -45.91
C LEU A 204 -10.18 -18.46 -46.99
N ASN A 205 -9.01 -17.93 -46.58
CA ASN A 205 -7.99 -17.48 -47.55
C ASN A 205 -7.43 -18.68 -48.38
N GLN A 206 -7.18 -19.83 -47.75
CA GLN A 206 -6.74 -21.05 -48.48
C GLN A 206 -7.80 -21.50 -49.49
N ASN A 207 -9.07 -21.53 -49.09
CA ASN A 207 -10.16 -21.93 -50.02
C ASN A 207 -10.28 -20.93 -51.17
N LYS A 208 -10.14 -19.63 -50.95
CA LYS A 208 -10.13 -18.63 -52.00
C LYS A 208 -9.02 -18.85 -53.03
N GLN A 209 -7.78 -19.10 -52.53
CA GLN A 209 -6.63 -19.39 -53.41
C GLN A 209 -6.81 -20.67 -54.23
N LEU A 210 -7.46 -21.73 -53.69
CA LEU A 210 -7.80 -22.93 -54.40
C LEU A 210 -8.82 -22.73 -55.52
N LEU A 211 -9.83 -21.90 -55.27
CA LEU A 211 -10.82 -21.51 -56.27
C LEU A 211 -10.22 -20.70 -57.43
N GLU A 212 -9.29 -19.79 -57.13
CA GLU A 212 -8.59 -18.95 -58.13
C GLU A 212 -7.61 -19.79 -58.99
N LYS A 213 -7.10 -20.92 -58.51
CA LYS A 213 -6.23 -21.81 -59.27
C LYS A 213 -6.98 -22.81 -60.16
N ASN A 214 -8.27 -23.04 -59.94
CA ASN A 214 -9.09 -23.96 -60.68
C ASN A 214 -10.01 -23.31 -61.72
N ASN A 215 -9.93 -21.99 -61.88
CA ASN A 215 -10.47 -21.21 -62.99
C ASN A 215 -9.40 -20.74 -63.92
#